data_920a3f605876d76015195ebc5dd0e10f
#
_entry.id   920a3f605876d76015195ebc5dd0e10f
#
_cell.length_a   1.000
_cell.length_b   1.000
_cell.length_c   1.000
_cell.angle_alpha   90.00
_cell.angle_beta   90.00
_cell.angle_gamma   90.00
#
_symmetry.space_group_name_H-M   'P 1'
#
loop_
_entity.id
_entity.type
_entity.pdbx_description
1 polymer ?
#
loop_
_entity_poly.entity_id
_entity_poly.type
_entity_poly.pdbx_seq_one_letter_code
_entity_poly.pdbx_strand_id
1 'polypeptide(L)'
;MRKRIFAALLGAGLIGGGAQAQPCGGDFGQFVQDLSAEAQTRGHPQEAIDAFFRHASYSQRAIDADRRQGIFTVPFTEFSRRLISQNRLDNGRRNAERWRPVFDEIERRFGVSRGILLSFWAFETDYGAFQGDYNTLDALVTLAHDCRRPHIFRPQIFAALTLFENGDFDPVNTLGAWAGEIGMVQMLPEDIVDHGIDGDGDGQVDLQTSAPDALMSGANVLSSLGWRPGEPWLIEITVPETLDWFETGVHMSKTVRDWEADGVRARSGGALPMPGTQASVVLPQGRDGPAFLAYPNFNVLFEWNQSFTYVLTAAYFATRLEGAPVFDARNPEAGLDGNGMRELQRRLQARGHDVGEIDGILGAGTRMAVRLEQRRLGMPADAWPTPTLLNAL
;
A
#
# COMPACT_ATOMS: atom_id res chain seq x y z
N MET A 1 -11.48 -13.30 1.40
CA MET A 1 -10.38 -12.33 1.58
C MET A 1 -10.54 -11.26 0.52
N ARG A 2 -11.05 -10.11 0.89
CA ARG A 2 -11.26 -8.98 -0.02
C ARG A 2 -9.91 -8.28 -0.22
N LYS A 3 -9.48 -8.09 -1.47
CA LYS A 3 -8.21 -7.41 -1.81
C LYS A 3 -8.40 -5.91 -1.66
N ARG A 4 -7.66 -5.28 -0.78
CA ARG A 4 -7.58 -3.83 -0.62
C ARG A 4 -6.80 -3.22 -1.78
N ILE A 5 -7.23 -2.05 -2.23
CA ILE A 5 -6.67 -1.41 -3.42
C ILE A 5 -6.24 0.00 -3.05
N PHE A 6 -4.98 0.12 -2.69
CA PHE A 6 -4.25 1.35 -2.96
C PHE A 6 -3.68 1.22 -4.39
N ALA A 7 -3.88 2.24 -5.20
CA ALA A 7 -3.67 2.26 -6.64
C ALA A 7 -2.35 1.62 -7.10
N ALA A 8 -2.38 0.31 -7.33
CA ALA A 8 -1.40 -0.38 -8.15
C ALA A 8 -2.13 -1.41 -9.02
N LEU A 9 -1.97 -1.28 -10.31
CA LEU A 9 -2.51 -2.12 -11.38
C LEU A 9 -2.10 -3.59 -11.21
N LEU A 10 -3.06 -4.50 -11.21
CA LEU A 10 -2.82 -5.91 -11.52
C LEU A 10 -3.97 -6.48 -12.34
N GLY A 11 -3.60 -7.09 -13.44
CA GLY A 11 -4.47 -7.69 -14.43
C GLY A 11 -5.33 -8.82 -13.87
N ALA A 12 -6.63 -8.79 -14.22
CA ALA A 12 -7.60 -9.82 -13.89
C ALA A 12 -7.47 -11.01 -14.84
N GLY A 13 -7.11 -12.17 -14.29
CA GLY A 13 -7.30 -13.46 -14.92
C GLY A 13 -8.80 -13.80 -14.95
N LEU A 14 -9.33 -14.10 -16.12
CA LEU A 14 -10.70 -14.52 -16.39
C LEU A 14 -11.02 -15.85 -15.68
N ILE A 15 -11.90 -15.80 -14.67
CA ILE A 15 -12.68 -16.97 -14.25
C ILE A 15 -14.14 -16.64 -14.60
N GLY A 16 -14.70 -17.36 -15.57
CA GLY A 16 -16.06 -17.23 -16.03
C GLY A 16 -17.08 -17.62 -14.96
N GLY A 17 -17.69 -16.64 -14.35
CA GLY A 17 -18.97 -16.68 -13.67
C GLY A 17 -19.69 -15.41 -14.13
N GLY A 18 -20.90 -15.51 -14.68
CA GLY A 18 -21.65 -14.38 -15.21
C GLY A 18 -21.89 -13.30 -14.17
N ALA A 19 -20.89 -12.46 -13.93
CA ALA A 19 -21.08 -11.18 -13.25
C ALA A 19 -21.82 -10.29 -14.25
N GLN A 20 -23.06 -9.93 -13.92
CA GLN A 20 -23.72 -8.82 -14.60
C GLN A 20 -22.75 -7.63 -14.55
N ALA A 21 -22.37 -7.12 -15.72
CA ALA A 21 -21.54 -5.92 -15.81
C ALA A 21 -22.25 -4.82 -15.02
N GLN A 22 -21.57 -4.30 -13.98
CA GLN A 22 -22.14 -3.20 -13.19
C GLN A 22 -22.31 -2.02 -14.12
N PRO A 23 -23.48 -1.38 -14.12
CA PRO A 23 -23.74 -0.25 -15.02
C PRO A 23 -22.74 0.88 -14.75
N CYS A 24 -22.09 1.36 -15.80
CA CYS A 24 -21.16 2.48 -15.79
C CYS A 24 -21.34 3.28 -17.07
N GLY A 25 -20.90 4.56 -17.09
CA GLY A 25 -21.02 5.45 -18.25
C GLY A 25 -22.46 5.97 -18.45
N GLY A 26 -22.70 6.54 -19.61
CA GLY A 26 -23.98 7.14 -19.97
C GLY A 26 -24.18 8.55 -19.41
N ASP A 27 -25.44 8.96 -19.25
CA ASP A 27 -25.79 10.23 -18.61
C ASP A 27 -25.51 10.18 -17.11
N PHE A 28 -24.74 11.14 -16.62
CA PHE A 28 -24.32 11.19 -15.21
C PHE A 28 -25.52 11.38 -14.26
N GLY A 29 -26.50 12.19 -14.64
CA GLY A 29 -27.69 12.38 -13.82
C GLY A 29 -28.52 11.10 -13.70
N GLN A 30 -28.69 10.37 -14.80
CA GLN A 30 -29.35 9.06 -14.77
C GLN A 30 -28.55 8.06 -13.91
N PHE A 31 -27.21 8.03 -14.02
CA PHE A 31 -26.35 7.18 -13.18
C PHE A 31 -26.55 7.44 -11.69
N VAL A 32 -26.62 8.72 -11.27
CA VAL A 32 -26.91 9.09 -9.87
C VAL A 32 -28.30 8.64 -9.43
N GLN A 33 -29.32 8.73 -10.32
CA GLN A 33 -30.66 8.19 -10.03
C GLN A 33 -30.63 6.67 -9.86
N ASP A 34 -29.88 5.95 -10.69
CA ASP A 34 -29.71 4.50 -10.59
C ASP A 34 -29.00 4.10 -9.28
N LEU A 35 -28.00 4.87 -8.83
CA LEU A 35 -27.36 4.72 -7.53
C LEU A 35 -28.36 4.94 -6.38
N SER A 36 -29.21 5.96 -6.47
CA SER A 36 -30.24 6.25 -5.47
C SER A 36 -31.25 5.09 -5.37
N ALA A 37 -31.69 4.56 -6.51
CA ALA A 37 -32.58 3.38 -6.54
C ALA A 37 -31.92 2.14 -5.96
N GLU A 38 -30.62 1.91 -6.23
CA GLU A 38 -29.86 0.81 -5.62
C GLU A 38 -29.71 1.01 -4.11
N ALA A 39 -29.43 2.23 -3.63
CA ALA A 39 -29.35 2.54 -2.20
C ALA A 39 -30.67 2.18 -1.49
N GLN A 40 -31.82 2.49 -2.10
CA GLN A 40 -33.11 2.10 -1.57
C GLN A 40 -33.27 0.56 -1.48
N THR A 41 -32.83 -0.19 -2.49
CA THR A 41 -32.86 -1.66 -2.46
C THR A 41 -31.91 -2.25 -1.42
N ARG A 42 -30.85 -1.54 -1.06
CA ARG A 42 -29.93 -1.88 0.01
C ARG A 42 -30.44 -1.57 1.42
N GLY A 43 -31.59 -0.86 1.51
CA GLY A 43 -32.26 -0.57 2.77
C GLY A 43 -31.93 0.78 3.40
N HIS A 44 -31.24 1.67 2.68
CA HIS A 44 -30.98 3.02 3.16
C HIS A 44 -32.28 3.86 3.20
N PRO A 45 -32.47 4.73 4.21
CA PRO A 45 -33.65 5.60 4.31
C PRO A 45 -33.73 6.60 3.15
N GLN A 46 -34.93 6.81 2.58
CA GLN A 46 -35.11 7.71 1.44
C GLN A 46 -34.64 9.14 1.74
N GLU A 47 -34.85 9.62 2.95
CA GLU A 47 -34.40 10.94 3.36
C GLU A 47 -32.88 11.07 3.32
N ALA A 48 -32.15 10.05 3.78
CA ALA A 48 -30.69 9.99 3.70
C ALA A 48 -30.19 9.93 2.26
N ILE A 49 -30.82 9.08 1.42
CA ILE A 49 -30.52 8.98 -0.02
C ILE A 49 -30.65 10.34 -0.71
N ASP A 50 -31.79 11.01 -0.53
CA ASP A 50 -32.06 12.31 -1.15
C ASP A 50 -31.11 13.39 -0.64
N ALA A 51 -30.78 13.37 0.67
CA ALA A 51 -29.87 14.32 1.27
C ALA A 51 -28.43 14.12 0.80
N PHE A 52 -28.00 12.88 0.59
CA PHE A 52 -26.65 12.52 0.17
C PHE A 52 -26.43 12.79 -1.32
N PHE A 53 -27.25 12.20 -2.21
CA PHE A 53 -27.02 12.24 -3.65
C PHE A 53 -27.35 13.60 -4.30
N ARG A 54 -28.11 14.49 -3.65
CA ARG A 54 -28.37 15.86 -4.18
C ARG A 54 -27.09 16.67 -4.38
N HIS A 55 -26.01 16.31 -3.68
CA HIS A 55 -24.72 17.00 -3.71
C HIS A 55 -23.73 16.38 -4.70
N ALA A 56 -24.05 15.21 -5.28
CA ALA A 56 -23.15 14.52 -6.19
C ALA A 56 -22.94 15.28 -7.50
N SER A 57 -21.71 15.59 -7.84
CA SER A 57 -21.32 16.30 -9.06
C SER A 57 -20.20 15.57 -9.80
N TYR A 58 -20.17 15.71 -11.13
CA TYR A 58 -19.11 15.12 -11.94
C TYR A 58 -17.78 15.88 -11.77
N SER A 59 -16.70 15.16 -11.47
CA SER A 59 -15.38 15.73 -11.26
C SER A 59 -14.39 15.30 -12.36
N GLN A 60 -14.23 16.12 -13.39
CA GLN A 60 -13.19 15.89 -14.42
C GLN A 60 -11.80 15.83 -13.80
N ARG A 61 -11.55 16.60 -12.72
CA ARG A 61 -10.29 16.62 -11.97
C ARG A 61 -9.95 15.24 -11.40
N ALA A 62 -10.94 14.48 -10.90
CA ALA A 62 -10.73 13.11 -10.38
C ALA A 62 -10.34 12.15 -11.52
N ILE A 63 -11.00 12.23 -12.68
CA ILE A 63 -10.65 11.46 -13.88
C ILE A 63 -9.22 11.75 -14.32
N ASP A 64 -8.84 13.03 -14.38
CA ASP A 64 -7.50 13.44 -14.79
C ASP A 64 -6.42 12.94 -13.82
N ALA A 65 -6.71 12.90 -12.53
CA ALA A 65 -5.82 12.35 -11.51
C ALA A 65 -5.69 10.83 -11.65
N ASP A 66 -6.81 10.12 -11.86
CA ASP A 66 -6.85 8.68 -12.07
C ASP A 66 -6.02 8.23 -13.29
N ARG A 67 -5.99 9.04 -14.35
CA ARG A 67 -5.26 8.72 -15.58
C ARG A 67 -3.79 9.14 -15.56
N ARG A 68 -3.37 9.98 -14.62
CA ARG A 68 -1.98 10.46 -14.50
C ARG A 68 -1.08 9.57 -13.63
N GLN A 69 -1.55 8.42 -13.15
CA GLN A 69 -0.76 7.53 -12.31
C GLN A 69 0.38 6.87 -13.10
N GLY A 70 1.59 6.86 -12.55
CA GLY A 70 2.74 6.24 -13.19
C GLY A 70 4.11 6.65 -12.64
N ILE A 71 4.31 6.76 -11.29
CA ILE A 71 5.52 7.41 -10.76
C ILE A 71 6.45 6.51 -9.92
N PHE A 72 6.25 5.19 -9.85
CA PHE A 72 7.12 4.34 -9.01
C PHE A 72 8.28 3.68 -9.80
N THR A 73 9.00 4.48 -10.61
CA THR A 73 10.17 4.01 -11.38
C THR A 73 11.50 4.28 -10.67
N VAL A 74 11.46 4.93 -9.50
CA VAL A 74 12.67 5.36 -8.77
C VAL A 74 13.21 4.22 -7.91
N PRO A 75 14.54 3.91 -7.91
CA PRO A 75 15.13 2.89 -7.06
C PRO A 75 14.88 3.14 -5.56
N PHE A 76 14.80 2.06 -4.77
CA PHE A 76 14.49 2.12 -3.34
C PHE A 76 15.38 3.09 -2.54
N THR A 77 16.70 3.08 -2.79
CA THR A 77 17.64 3.97 -2.07
C THR A 77 17.36 5.44 -2.33
N GLU A 78 16.95 5.78 -3.54
CA GLU A 78 16.58 7.16 -3.89
C GLU A 78 15.19 7.50 -3.39
N PHE A 79 14.23 6.60 -3.55
CA PHE A 79 12.85 6.78 -3.08
C PHE A 79 12.80 6.96 -1.56
N SER A 80 13.47 6.10 -0.81
CA SER A 80 13.53 6.20 0.65
C SER A 80 14.22 7.50 1.12
N ARG A 81 15.31 7.92 0.46
CA ARG A 81 15.98 9.19 0.78
C ARG A 81 15.10 10.41 0.53
N ARG A 82 14.25 10.38 -0.52
CA ARG A 82 13.32 11.48 -0.82
C ARG A 82 12.18 11.56 0.21
N LEU A 83 11.68 10.41 0.64
CA LEU A 83 10.54 10.36 1.57
C LEU A 83 10.96 10.51 3.04
N ILE A 84 12.12 9.98 3.44
CA ILE A 84 12.59 9.99 4.84
C ILE A 84 13.46 11.22 5.06
N SER A 85 12.81 12.35 5.30
CA SER A 85 13.50 13.59 5.68
C SER A 85 13.74 13.66 7.19
N GLN A 86 14.73 14.45 7.62
CA GLN A 86 14.94 14.72 9.04
C GLN A 86 13.71 15.34 9.69
N ASN A 87 13.02 16.26 8.98
CA ASN A 87 11.78 16.86 9.46
C ASN A 87 10.69 15.81 9.75
N ARG A 88 10.50 14.81 8.89
CA ARG A 88 9.54 13.72 9.12
C ARG A 88 9.93 12.86 10.32
N LEU A 89 11.23 12.57 10.49
CA LEU A 89 11.72 11.84 11.68
C LEU A 89 11.43 12.63 12.97
N ASP A 90 11.69 13.94 12.97
CA ASP A 90 11.49 14.78 14.14
C ASP A 90 10.00 14.99 14.44
N ASN A 91 9.17 15.16 13.41
CA ASN A 91 7.71 15.18 13.54
C ASN A 91 7.17 13.86 14.08
N GLY A 92 7.66 12.73 13.57
CA GLY A 92 7.28 11.40 14.06
C GLY A 92 7.57 11.23 15.55
N ARG A 93 8.77 11.63 15.99
CA ARG A 93 9.14 11.57 17.42
C ARG A 93 8.24 12.48 18.28
N ARG A 94 7.93 13.70 17.81
CA ARG A 94 7.01 14.62 18.52
C ARG A 94 5.61 14.04 18.59
N ASN A 95 5.10 13.46 17.53
CA ASN A 95 3.80 12.82 17.50
C ASN A 95 3.76 11.55 18.35
N ALA A 96 4.82 10.73 18.35
CA ALA A 96 4.94 9.59 19.25
C ALA A 96 4.82 10.00 20.72
N GLU A 97 5.42 11.12 21.11
CA GLU A 97 5.34 11.66 22.47
C GLU A 97 3.98 12.29 22.76
N ARG A 98 3.48 13.12 21.84
CA ARG A 98 2.18 13.80 22.00
C ARG A 98 1.04 12.81 22.17
N TRP A 99 1.02 11.74 21.39
CA TRP A 99 -0.03 10.75 21.36
C TRP A 99 0.35 9.43 22.07
N ARG A 100 1.32 9.50 22.99
CA ARG A 100 1.78 8.33 23.74
C ARG A 100 0.64 7.51 24.33
N PRO A 101 -0.36 8.07 25.02
CA PRO A 101 -1.45 7.28 25.59
C PRO A 101 -2.26 6.51 24.53
N VAL A 102 -2.44 7.11 23.33
CA VAL A 102 -3.14 6.47 22.22
C VAL A 102 -2.30 5.31 21.67
N PHE A 103 -1.00 5.50 21.48
CA PHE A 103 -0.10 4.44 21.01
C PHE A 103 0.03 3.30 22.03
N ASP A 104 0.08 3.61 23.31
CA ASP A 104 0.13 2.59 24.38
C ASP A 104 -1.17 1.76 24.40
N GLU A 105 -2.34 2.37 24.17
CA GLU A 105 -3.62 1.66 24.04
C GLU A 105 -3.67 0.82 22.75
N ILE A 106 -3.17 1.34 21.62
CA ILE A 106 -3.07 0.62 20.36
C ILE A 106 -2.19 -0.63 20.52
N GLU A 107 -1.03 -0.49 21.12
CA GLU A 107 -0.12 -1.63 21.34
C GLU A 107 -0.77 -2.67 22.26
N ARG A 108 -1.45 -2.24 23.32
CA ARG A 108 -2.18 -3.13 24.23
C ARG A 108 -3.34 -3.87 23.55
N ARG A 109 -4.12 -3.17 22.69
CA ARG A 109 -5.36 -3.68 22.09
C ARG A 109 -5.11 -4.48 20.83
N PHE A 110 -4.22 -4.01 19.97
CA PHE A 110 -3.98 -4.54 18.62
C PHE A 110 -2.56 -5.11 18.45
N GLY A 111 -1.64 -4.81 19.35
CA GLY A 111 -0.23 -5.20 19.24
C GLY A 111 0.50 -4.56 18.06
N VAL A 112 -0.05 -3.49 17.48
CA VAL A 112 0.54 -2.77 16.35
C VAL A 112 1.57 -1.76 16.86
N SER A 113 2.79 -1.80 16.29
CA SER A 113 3.85 -0.86 16.66
C SER A 113 3.51 0.57 16.27
N ARG A 114 3.82 1.50 17.20
CA ARG A 114 3.71 2.95 16.95
C ARG A 114 4.52 3.39 15.72
N GLY A 115 5.68 2.77 15.49
CA GLY A 115 6.53 3.10 14.35
C GLY A 115 5.83 2.89 13.02
N ILE A 116 5.07 1.81 12.87
CA ILE A 116 4.29 1.50 11.65
C ILE A 116 3.20 2.54 11.41
N LEU A 117 2.40 2.87 12.43
CA LEU A 117 1.32 3.86 12.30
C LEU A 117 1.86 5.26 12.02
N LEU A 118 2.93 5.66 12.69
CA LEU A 118 3.61 6.93 12.42
C LEU A 118 4.18 6.97 10.99
N SER A 119 4.65 5.85 10.47
CA SER A 119 5.16 5.75 9.11
C SER A 119 4.06 5.96 8.07
N PHE A 120 2.92 5.30 8.22
CA PHE A 120 1.78 5.52 7.34
C PHE A 120 1.23 6.95 7.48
N TRP A 121 1.04 7.44 8.69
CA TRP A 121 0.58 8.81 8.91
C TRP A 121 1.49 9.85 8.25
N ALA A 122 2.82 9.63 8.31
CA ALA A 122 3.77 10.50 7.64
C ALA A 122 3.69 10.42 6.10
N PHE A 123 3.55 9.22 5.55
CA PHE A 123 3.64 9.04 4.09
C PHE A 123 2.30 9.30 3.40
N GLU A 124 1.19 9.05 4.07
CA GLU A 124 -0.13 9.34 3.51
C GLU A 124 -0.40 10.86 3.50
N THR A 125 -0.13 11.55 4.61
CA THR A 125 -0.62 12.93 4.78
C THR A 125 0.37 13.90 5.40
N ASP A 126 1.66 13.53 5.55
CA ASP A 126 2.66 14.31 6.31
C ASP A 126 2.15 14.67 7.71
N TYR A 127 1.66 13.67 8.45
CA TYR A 127 1.05 13.78 9.78
C TYR A 127 -0.23 14.64 9.81
N GLY A 128 -1.07 14.51 8.79
CA GLY A 128 -2.35 15.20 8.67
C GLY A 128 -2.27 16.58 8.00
N ALA A 129 -1.07 17.00 7.58
CA ALA A 129 -0.89 18.32 6.94
C ALA A 129 -1.49 18.41 5.52
N PHE A 130 -1.57 17.29 4.81
CA PHE A 130 -2.04 17.21 3.42
C PHE A 130 -2.93 16.00 3.22
N GLN A 131 -4.23 16.15 3.43
CA GLN A 131 -5.21 15.07 3.36
C GLN A 131 -5.95 14.97 2.01
N GLY A 132 -5.60 15.83 1.06
CA GLY A 132 -6.31 16.00 -0.20
C GLY A 132 -7.32 17.14 -0.17
N ASP A 133 -7.78 17.51 -1.37
CA ASP A 133 -8.71 18.63 -1.57
C ASP A 133 -9.79 18.30 -2.63
N TYR A 134 -10.04 17.02 -2.84
CA TYR A 134 -11.14 16.53 -3.65
C TYR A 134 -12.37 16.34 -2.76
N ASN A 135 -13.56 16.78 -3.23
CA ASN A 135 -14.79 16.35 -2.58
C ASN A 135 -14.90 14.83 -2.76
N THR A 136 -15.02 14.11 -1.65
CA THR A 136 -14.96 12.64 -1.64
C THR A 136 -16.16 12.04 -2.36
N LEU A 137 -17.38 12.58 -2.17
CA LEU A 137 -18.57 12.09 -2.86
C LEU A 137 -18.44 12.25 -4.38
N ASP A 138 -18.03 13.42 -4.85
CA ASP A 138 -17.86 13.72 -6.27
C ASP A 138 -16.80 12.80 -6.90
N ALA A 139 -15.67 12.57 -6.21
CA ALA A 139 -14.63 11.68 -6.66
C ALA A 139 -15.12 10.24 -6.80
N LEU A 140 -15.77 9.70 -5.77
CA LEU A 140 -16.27 8.32 -5.76
C LEU A 140 -17.34 8.08 -6.83
N VAL A 141 -18.36 8.98 -6.94
CA VAL A 141 -19.43 8.84 -7.93
C VAL A 141 -18.89 8.97 -9.35
N THR A 142 -17.98 9.91 -9.58
CA THR A 142 -17.33 10.08 -10.89
C THR A 142 -16.50 8.87 -11.30
N LEU A 143 -15.70 8.34 -10.40
CA LEU A 143 -14.83 7.18 -10.69
C LEU A 143 -15.64 5.88 -10.80
N ALA A 144 -16.78 5.77 -10.13
CA ALA A 144 -17.73 4.67 -10.34
C ALA A 144 -18.47 4.78 -11.68
N HIS A 145 -18.76 6.01 -12.13
CA HIS A 145 -19.34 6.28 -13.45
C HIS A 145 -18.33 5.99 -14.58
N ASP A 146 -17.03 6.26 -14.39
CA ASP A 146 -15.99 5.93 -15.36
C ASP A 146 -15.81 4.42 -15.48
N CYS A 147 -15.97 3.88 -16.68
CA CYS A 147 -15.95 2.42 -16.92
C CYS A 147 -14.59 1.76 -16.76
N ARG A 148 -13.56 2.47 -16.33
CA ARG A 148 -12.23 1.91 -16.11
C ARG A 148 -12.17 0.95 -14.92
N ARG A 149 -12.70 1.36 -13.77
CA ARG A 149 -12.64 0.60 -12.50
C ARG A 149 -13.90 0.75 -11.61
N PRO A 150 -15.11 0.67 -12.14
CA PRO A 150 -16.32 0.94 -11.38
C PRO A 150 -16.51 0.02 -10.18
N HIS A 151 -16.02 -1.23 -10.27
CA HIS A 151 -16.11 -2.22 -9.20
C HIS A 151 -15.34 -1.84 -7.93
N ILE A 152 -14.36 -0.93 -8.03
CA ILE A 152 -13.61 -0.42 -6.89
C ILE A 152 -14.39 0.67 -6.17
N PHE A 153 -14.92 1.63 -6.94
CA PHE A 153 -15.47 2.87 -6.39
C PHE A 153 -16.96 2.77 -6.03
N ARG A 154 -17.73 1.93 -6.74
CA ARG A 154 -19.16 1.79 -6.47
C ARG A 154 -19.48 1.32 -5.03
N PRO A 155 -18.82 0.31 -4.43
CA PRO A 155 -19.02 -0.06 -3.03
C PRO A 155 -18.75 1.11 -2.07
N GLN A 156 -17.75 1.93 -2.39
CA GLN A 156 -17.34 3.05 -1.55
C GLN A 156 -18.43 4.13 -1.44
N ILE A 157 -19.26 4.31 -2.46
CA ILE A 157 -20.38 5.26 -2.44
C ILE A 157 -21.40 4.85 -1.37
N PHE A 158 -21.76 3.57 -1.31
CA PHE A 158 -22.74 3.08 -0.33
C PHE A 158 -22.16 3.04 1.09
N ALA A 159 -20.88 2.77 1.23
CA ALA A 159 -20.20 2.92 2.50
C ALA A 159 -20.16 4.39 2.96
N ALA A 160 -19.89 5.34 2.06
CA ALA A 160 -19.95 6.77 2.38
C ALA A 160 -21.38 7.21 2.77
N LEU A 161 -22.42 6.64 2.14
CA LEU A 161 -23.81 6.87 2.55
C LEU A 161 -24.10 6.31 3.97
N THR A 162 -23.56 5.12 4.31
CA THR A 162 -23.65 4.58 5.68
C THR A 162 -22.95 5.49 6.69
N LEU A 163 -21.75 6.00 6.37
CA LEU A 163 -21.06 6.97 7.23
C LEU A 163 -21.84 8.28 7.38
N PHE A 164 -22.50 8.74 6.31
CA PHE A 164 -23.37 9.91 6.38
C PHE A 164 -24.57 9.69 7.32
N GLU A 165 -25.19 8.52 7.27
CA GLU A 165 -26.30 8.16 8.18
C GLU A 165 -25.85 8.12 9.65
N ASN A 166 -24.59 7.73 9.90
CA ASN A 166 -23.98 7.71 11.24
C ASN A 166 -23.51 9.09 11.73
N GLY A 167 -23.40 10.09 10.84
CA GLY A 167 -22.86 11.40 11.16
C GLY A 167 -21.35 11.54 10.97
N ASP A 168 -20.69 10.51 10.42
CA ASP A 168 -19.23 10.44 10.22
C ASP A 168 -18.79 10.92 8.82
N PHE A 169 -19.72 11.39 7.99
CA PHE A 169 -19.43 11.87 6.63
C PHE A 169 -20.34 13.05 6.26
N ASP A 170 -19.78 14.09 5.67
CA ASP A 170 -20.50 15.23 5.11
C ASP A 170 -20.33 15.25 3.58
N PRO A 171 -21.42 15.08 2.79
CA PRO A 171 -21.35 15.05 1.33
C PRO A 171 -20.78 16.33 0.69
N VAL A 172 -20.84 17.46 1.42
CA VAL A 172 -20.35 18.77 0.96
C VAL A 172 -18.93 19.04 1.41
N ASN A 173 -18.60 18.71 2.68
CA ASN A 173 -17.38 19.15 3.33
C ASN A 173 -16.34 18.05 3.52
N THR A 174 -16.68 16.76 3.39
CA THR A 174 -15.68 15.71 3.46
C THR A 174 -14.77 15.76 2.24
N LEU A 175 -13.53 16.19 2.47
CA LEU A 175 -12.48 16.24 1.46
C LEU A 175 -11.50 15.08 1.67
N GLY A 176 -10.87 14.66 0.58
CA GLY A 176 -9.92 13.56 0.62
C GLY A 176 -9.00 13.53 -0.59
N ALA A 177 -8.34 12.40 -0.79
CA ALA A 177 -7.58 12.16 -2.00
C ALA A 177 -8.49 11.97 -3.23
N TRP A 178 -7.88 11.99 -4.41
CA TRP A 178 -8.60 11.92 -5.68
C TRP A 178 -9.39 10.61 -5.89
N ALA A 179 -9.03 9.51 -5.21
CA ALA A 179 -9.69 8.22 -5.30
C ALA A 179 -10.66 7.97 -4.13
N GLY A 180 -10.95 8.99 -3.33
CA GLY A 180 -11.96 8.94 -2.28
C GLY A 180 -11.46 8.49 -0.91
N GLU A 181 -10.14 8.38 -0.73
CA GLU A 181 -9.54 8.11 0.59
C GLU A 181 -9.69 9.34 1.49
N ILE A 182 -9.97 9.11 2.79
CA ILE A 182 -10.32 10.11 3.78
C ILE A 182 -9.32 10.09 4.94
N GLY A 183 -8.99 11.27 5.42
CA GLY A 183 -8.36 11.50 6.72
C GLY A 183 -6.87 11.26 6.77
N MET A 184 -6.33 11.33 7.97
CA MET A 184 -4.89 11.35 8.27
C MET A 184 -4.14 10.10 7.82
N VAL A 185 -4.82 8.96 7.73
CA VAL A 185 -4.26 7.67 7.30
C VAL A 185 -4.88 7.16 5.99
N GLN A 186 -5.65 8.00 5.30
CA GLN A 186 -6.18 7.78 3.95
C GLN A 186 -6.94 6.44 3.81
N MET A 187 -8.02 6.30 4.59
CA MET A 187 -8.90 5.13 4.52
C MET A 187 -10.04 5.35 3.53
N LEU A 188 -10.43 4.29 2.81
CA LEU A 188 -11.63 4.30 2.00
C LEU A 188 -12.89 4.17 2.88
N PRO A 189 -14.05 4.70 2.44
CA PRO A 189 -15.29 4.63 3.22
C PRO A 189 -15.67 3.23 3.70
N GLU A 190 -15.50 2.18 2.88
CA GLU A 190 -15.78 0.79 3.30
C GLU A 190 -14.86 0.37 4.45
N ASP A 191 -13.58 0.76 4.41
CA ASP A 191 -12.65 0.49 5.51
C ASP A 191 -13.02 1.24 6.79
N ILE A 192 -13.57 2.46 6.67
CA ILE A 192 -14.02 3.23 7.83
C ILE A 192 -15.27 2.59 8.44
N VAL A 193 -16.24 2.14 7.63
CA VAL A 193 -17.43 1.39 8.11
C VAL A 193 -17.01 0.10 8.83
N ASP A 194 -16.07 -0.66 8.25
CA ASP A 194 -15.68 -1.96 8.79
C ASP A 194 -14.72 -1.86 9.99
N HIS A 195 -13.90 -0.81 10.06
CA HIS A 195 -12.76 -0.72 10.98
C HIS A 195 -12.63 0.62 11.73
N GLY A 196 -13.49 1.59 11.46
CA GLY A 196 -13.48 2.87 12.14
C GLY A 196 -13.63 2.71 13.67
N ILE A 197 -12.90 3.51 14.42
CA ILE A 197 -12.93 3.54 15.87
C ILE A 197 -13.00 4.99 16.32
N ASP A 198 -14.00 5.31 17.12
CA ASP A 198 -14.03 6.51 17.96
C ASP A 198 -12.95 6.35 19.04
N GLY A 199 -11.80 6.94 18.80
CA GLY A 199 -10.61 6.78 19.63
C GLY A 199 -10.48 7.82 20.74
N ASP A 200 -11.20 8.95 20.63
CA ASP A 200 -11.23 9.97 21.66
C ASP A 200 -12.53 9.97 22.49
N GLY A 201 -13.54 9.19 22.07
CA GLY A 201 -14.76 8.95 22.83
C GLY A 201 -15.81 10.04 22.70
N ASP A 202 -15.78 10.81 21.60
CA ASP A 202 -16.74 11.91 21.38
C ASP A 202 -18.05 11.46 20.70
N GLY A 203 -18.12 10.20 20.28
CA GLY A 203 -19.30 9.57 19.64
C GLY A 203 -19.29 9.61 18.13
N GLN A 204 -18.21 10.05 17.49
CA GLN A 204 -18.03 10.09 16.04
C GLN A 204 -16.73 9.40 15.65
N VAL A 205 -16.59 9.05 14.35
CA VAL A 205 -15.34 8.55 13.78
C VAL A 205 -14.81 9.58 12.79
N ASP A 206 -14.01 10.53 13.30
CA ASP A 206 -13.44 11.62 12.50
C ASP A 206 -11.95 11.38 12.19
N LEU A 207 -11.66 10.79 11.04
CA LEU A 207 -10.28 10.55 10.62
C LEU A 207 -9.58 11.81 10.10
N GLN A 208 -10.31 12.92 9.89
CA GLN A 208 -9.76 14.16 9.34
C GLN A 208 -9.17 15.05 10.44
N THR A 209 -9.81 15.14 11.61
CA THR A 209 -9.42 16.06 12.66
C THR A 209 -9.01 15.36 13.96
N SER A 210 -9.48 14.12 14.22
CA SER A 210 -9.11 13.31 15.38
C SER A 210 -7.95 12.36 15.05
N ALA A 211 -6.75 12.65 15.57
CA ALA A 211 -5.61 11.74 15.46
C ALA A 211 -5.83 10.42 16.23
N PRO A 212 -6.48 10.37 17.41
CA PRO A 212 -6.85 9.12 18.05
C PRO A 212 -7.69 8.21 17.15
N ASP A 213 -8.73 8.75 16.50
CA ASP A 213 -9.62 7.97 15.62
C ASP A 213 -8.84 7.41 14.44
N ALA A 214 -8.08 8.27 13.75
CA ALA A 214 -7.28 7.87 12.59
C ALA A 214 -6.26 6.78 12.95
N LEU A 215 -5.54 6.93 14.05
CA LEU A 215 -4.51 5.97 14.47
C LEU A 215 -5.12 4.65 14.97
N MET A 216 -6.21 4.69 15.75
CA MET A 216 -6.88 3.49 16.23
C MET A 216 -7.58 2.74 15.10
N SER A 217 -8.21 3.44 14.18
CA SER A 217 -8.80 2.84 12.97
C SER A 217 -7.74 2.19 12.09
N GLY A 218 -6.62 2.87 11.83
CA GLY A 218 -5.49 2.30 11.10
C GLY A 218 -4.90 1.05 11.77
N ALA A 219 -4.81 1.04 13.10
CA ALA A 219 -4.36 -0.13 13.85
C ALA A 219 -5.36 -1.28 13.76
N ASN A 220 -6.67 -0.99 13.83
CA ASN A 220 -7.73 -2.00 13.69
C ASN A 220 -7.68 -2.65 12.30
N VAL A 221 -7.45 -1.85 11.26
CA VAL A 221 -7.20 -2.34 9.89
C VAL A 221 -6.04 -3.32 9.85
N LEU A 222 -4.87 -2.94 10.37
CA LEU A 222 -3.68 -3.82 10.35
C LEU A 222 -3.92 -5.10 11.15
N SER A 223 -4.59 -5.00 12.31
CA SER A 223 -4.98 -6.16 13.13
C SER A 223 -5.89 -7.11 12.36
N SER A 224 -6.92 -6.59 11.67
CA SER A 224 -7.86 -7.40 10.86
C SER A 224 -7.17 -8.09 9.69
N LEU A 225 -6.07 -7.52 9.18
CA LEU A 225 -5.24 -8.08 8.11
C LEU A 225 -4.26 -9.16 8.60
N GLY A 226 -4.23 -9.43 9.91
CA GLY A 226 -3.42 -10.47 10.49
C GLY A 226 -2.08 -10.00 11.07
N TRP A 227 -2.00 -8.74 11.50
CA TRP A 227 -0.85 -8.27 12.27
C TRP A 227 -0.59 -9.16 13.48
N ARG A 228 0.67 -9.54 13.67
CA ARG A 228 1.09 -10.44 14.74
C ARG A 228 1.78 -9.64 15.84
N PRO A 229 1.17 -9.52 17.02
CA PRO A 229 1.75 -8.80 18.16
C PRO A 229 3.13 -9.33 18.53
N GLY A 230 4.08 -8.42 18.78
CA GLY A 230 5.44 -8.78 19.23
C GLY A 230 6.35 -9.39 18.16
N GLU A 231 5.85 -9.65 16.94
CA GLU A 231 6.71 -10.09 15.83
C GLU A 231 7.31 -8.88 15.10
N PRO A 232 8.59 -8.94 14.70
CA PRO A 232 9.20 -7.91 13.87
C PRO A 232 8.53 -7.88 12.49
N TRP A 233 8.71 -6.79 11.75
CA TRP A 233 8.30 -6.68 10.35
C TRP A 233 9.49 -6.68 9.40
N LEU A 234 10.60 -6.00 9.76
CA LEU A 234 11.75 -5.83 8.88
C LEU A 234 13.04 -5.68 9.70
N ILE A 235 14.08 -6.41 9.31
CA ILE A 235 15.41 -6.29 9.90
C ILE A 235 16.43 -6.15 8.78
N GLU A 236 17.34 -5.18 8.88
CA GLU A 236 18.46 -5.07 7.97
C GLU A 236 19.47 -6.20 8.22
N ILE A 237 19.89 -6.83 7.14
CA ILE A 237 20.77 -8.01 7.17
C ILE A 237 22.00 -7.85 6.29
N THR A 238 23.00 -8.66 6.55
CA THR A 238 24.09 -8.97 5.63
C THR A 238 23.86 -10.35 5.03
N VAL A 239 24.19 -10.49 3.74
CA VAL A 239 24.04 -11.74 2.99
C VAL A 239 25.39 -12.16 2.42
N PRO A 240 25.76 -13.46 2.43
CA PRO A 240 27.01 -13.94 1.85
C PRO A 240 26.92 -13.99 0.32
N GLU A 241 28.05 -13.88 -0.36
CA GLU A 241 28.13 -14.01 -1.83
C GLU A 241 27.70 -15.40 -2.33
N THR A 242 27.75 -16.41 -1.47
CA THR A 242 27.39 -17.79 -1.77
C THR A 242 25.89 -18.07 -1.66
N LEU A 243 25.08 -17.07 -1.29
CA LEU A 243 23.63 -17.23 -1.16
C LEU A 243 23.00 -17.63 -2.51
N ASP A 244 22.07 -18.57 -2.51
CA ASP A 244 21.24 -18.81 -3.70
C ASP A 244 20.27 -17.66 -3.88
N TRP A 245 20.63 -16.73 -4.76
CA TRP A 245 19.82 -15.54 -5.03
C TRP A 245 18.42 -15.86 -5.56
N PHE A 246 18.24 -17.03 -6.16
CA PHE A 246 16.93 -17.47 -6.64
C PHE A 246 15.92 -17.70 -5.51
N GLU A 247 16.36 -17.97 -4.32
CA GLU A 247 15.51 -18.20 -3.14
C GLU A 247 15.12 -16.89 -2.42
N THR A 248 15.57 -15.72 -2.90
CA THR A 248 15.25 -14.41 -2.30
C THR A 248 13.96 -13.82 -2.86
N GLY A 249 13.38 -12.83 -2.19
CA GLY A 249 12.20 -12.08 -2.61
C GLY A 249 10.96 -12.38 -1.77
N VAL A 250 9.97 -11.48 -1.82
CA VAL A 250 8.80 -11.47 -0.92
C VAL A 250 7.94 -12.75 -0.94
N HIS A 251 7.99 -13.52 -2.03
CA HIS A 251 7.21 -14.76 -2.17
C HIS A 251 8.04 -16.02 -1.85
N MET A 252 9.30 -15.85 -1.49
CA MET A 252 10.23 -16.94 -1.17
C MET A 252 10.57 -16.86 0.30
N SER A 253 10.16 -17.86 1.08
CA SER A 253 10.41 -17.87 2.52
C SER A 253 11.04 -19.16 2.98
N LYS A 254 11.96 -19.03 3.95
CA LYS A 254 12.54 -20.10 4.76
C LYS A 254 12.39 -19.71 6.22
N THR A 255 12.62 -20.67 7.13
CA THR A 255 12.73 -20.29 8.53
C THR A 255 13.94 -19.36 8.74
N VAL A 256 13.85 -18.47 9.72
CA VAL A 256 14.97 -17.60 10.09
C VAL A 256 16.24 -18.42 10.38
N ARG A 257 16.06 -19.58 11.03
CA ARG A 257 17.17 -20.53 11.29
C ARG A 257 17.83 -21.02 9.99
N ASP A 258 17.06 -21.33 8.97
CA ASP A 258 17.60 -21.80 7.68
C ASP A 258 18.36 -20.66 6.99
N TRP A 259 17.83 -19.43 7.04
CA TRP A 259 18.57 -18.26 6.55
C TRP A 259 19.89 -18.04 7.31
N GLU A 260 19.89 -18.22 8.63
CA GLU A 260 21.16 -18.17 9.41
C GLU A 260 22.10 -19.29 9.03
N ALA A 261 21.60 -20.50 8.73
CA ALA A 261 22.45 -21.60 8.22
C ALA A 261 23.04 -21.29 6.85
N ASP A 262 22.31 -20.58 5.99
CA ASP A 262 22.78 -20.08 4.69
C ASP A 262 23.74 -18.87 4.82
N GLY A 263 24.04 -18.42 6.03
CA GLY A 263 25.01 -17.36 6.30
C GLY A 263 24.42 -15.96 6.41
N VAL A 264 23.09 -15.81 6.36
CA VAL A 264 22.43 -14.51 6.61
C VAL A 264 22.61 -14.10 8.07
N ARG A 265 22.90 -12.82 8.32
CA ARG A 265 23.12 -12.27 9.67
C ARG A 265 22.45 -10.92 9.83
N ALA A 266 22.00 -10.58 11.03
CA ALA A 266 21.61 -9.21 11.33
C ALA A 266 22.79 -8.26 11.10
N ARG A 267 22.57 -7.12 10.43
CA ARG A 267 23.66 -6.14 10.23
C ARG A 267 24.22 -5.61 11.55
N SER A 268 23.42 -5.57 12.60
CA SER A 268 23.89 -5.22 13.95
C SER A 268 24.86 -6.21 14.57
N GLY A 269 25.05 -7.39 13.98
CA GLY A 269 25.88 -8.48 14.49
C GLY A 269 25.19 -9.36 15.55
N GLY A 270 23.94 -9.05 15.93
CA GLY A 270 23.15 -9.86 16.84
C GLY A 270 22.51 -11.08 16.16
N ALA A 271 21.91 -11.98 16.95
CA ALA A 271 21.08 -13.06 16.44
C ALA A 271 19.78 -12.50 15.82
N LEU A 272 19.31 -13.15 14.76
CA LEU A 272 18.00 -12.85 14.19
C LEU A 272 16.90 -13.37 15.13
N PRO A 273 15.89 -12.58 15.47
CA PRO A 273 14.83 -13.03 16.36
C PRO A 273 13.94 -14.10 15.70
N MET A 274 13.24 -14.89 16.52
CA MET A 274 12.21 -15.85 16.09
C MET A 274 12.71 -16.90 15.08
N PRO A 275 13.70 -17.73 15.43
CA PRO A 275 14.38 -18.64 14.50
C PRO A 275 13.46 -19.67 13.82
N GLY A 276 12.27 -19.94 14.36
CA GLY A 276 11.26 -20.83 13.77
C GLY A 276 10.29 -20.16 12.82
N THR A 277 10.27 -18.83 12.74
CA THR A 277 9.33 -18.07 11.90
C THR A 277 9.79 -18.08 10.45
N GLN A 278 8.84 -18.19 9.53
CA GLN A 278 9.09 -18.02 8.10
C GLN A 278 9.37 -16.55 7.80
N ALA A 279 10.44 -16.27 7.09
CA ALA A 279 10.82 -14.92 6.69
C ALA A 279 11.44 -14.94 5.29
N SER A 280 11.43 -13.79 4.63
CA SER A 280 11.92 -13.63 3.26
C SER A 280 13.12 -12.71 3.21
N VAL A 281 14.20 -13.11 2.55
CA VAL A 281 15.28 -12.18 2.21
C VAL A 281 14.84 -11.33 1.04
N VAL A 282 14.78 -10.02 1.22
CA VAL A 282 14.37 -9.06 0.18
C VAL A 282 15.52 -8.15 -0.22
N LEU A 283 15.74 -8.06 -1.53
CA LEU A 283 16.84 -7.35 -2.17
C LEU A 283 16.24 -6.29 -3.12
N PRO A 284 15.92 -5.07 -2.64
CA PRO A 284 15.22 -4.08 -3.46
C PRO A 284 15.99 -3.67 -4.71
N GLN A 285 17.32 -3.70 -4.67
CA GLN A 285 18.23 -3.32 -5.76
C GLN A 285 19.30 -4.42 -6.03
N GLY A 286 18.88 -5.68 -5.95
CA GLY A 286 19.73 -6.82 -6.21
C GLY A 286 20.73 -7.12 -5.12
N ARG A 287 21.58 -8.09 -5.38
CA ARG A 287 22.55 -8.67 -4.42
C ARG A 287 23.59 -7.68 -3.89
N ASP A 288 23.95 -6.68 -4.68
CA ASP A 288 24.95 -5.67 -4.34
C ASP A 288 24.34 -4.40 -3.68
N GLY A 289 23.00 -4.37 -3.54
CA GLY A 289 22.24 -3.36 -2.84
C GLY A 289 21.94 -3.67 -1.38
N PRO A 290 21.11 -2.85 -0.73
CA PRO A 290 20.67 -3.11 0.63
C PRO A 290 19.87 -4.42 0.72
N ALA A 291 19.97 -5.11 1.86
CA ALA A 291 19.32 -6.38 2.10
C ALA A 291 18.53 -6.34 3.42
N PHE A 292 17.33 -6.90 3.39
CA PHE A 292 16.47 -6.97 4.56
C PHE A 292 15.86 -8.37 4.72
N LEU A 293 15.59 -8.76 5.96
CA LEU A 293 14.77 -9.91 6.30
C LEU A 293 13.36 -9.41 6.63
N ALA A 294 12.40 -9.79 5.81
CA ALA A 294 11.00 -9.46 5.92
C ALA A 294 10.24 -10.58 6.64
N TYR A 295 9.64 -10.26 7.77
CA TYR A 295 8.84 -11.15 8.61
C TYR A 295 7.36 -11.13 8.19
N PRO A 296 6.50 -12.00 8.75
CA PRO A 296 5.07 -12.04 8.38
C PRO A 296 4.36 -10.68 8.47
N ASN A 297 4.70 -9.86 9.46
CA ASN A 297 4.12 -8.51 9.60
C ASN A 297 4.46 -7.58 8.41
N PHE A 298 5.58 -7.80 7.71
CA PHE A 298 5.88 -7.09 6.47
C PHE A 298 4.86 -7.42 5.37
N ASN A 299 4.39 -8.66 5.30
CA ASN A 299 3.38 -9.06 4.32
C ASN A 299 2.01 -8.42 4.61
N VAL A 300 1.69 -8.15 5.87
CA VAL A 300 0.47 -7.40 6.24
C VAL A 300 0.48 -6.00 5.65
N LEU A 301 1.65 -5.36 5.56
CA LEU A 301 1.77 -4.02 4.97
C LEU A 301 1.49 -4.00 3.47
N PHE A 302 1.64 -5.13 2.75
CA PHE A 302 1.23 -5.24 1.35
C PHE A 302 -0.29 -5.24 1.16
N GLU A 303 -1.04 -5.61 2.17
CA GLU A 303 -2.50 -5.48 2.13
C GLU A 303 -2.93 -4.02 2.32
N TRP A 304 -2.10 -3.19 2.96
CA TRP A 304 -2.29 -1.74 3.03
C TRP A 304 -1.95 -1.07 1.69
N ASN A 305 -0.81 -1.41 1.08
CA ASN A 305 -0.37 -0.84 -0.20
C ASN A 305 0.39 -1.88 -1.03
N GLN A 306 0.03 -2.05 -2.31
CA GLN A 306 0.59 -3.08 -3.18
C GLN A 306 1.97 -2.71 -3.79
N SER A 307 2.47 -1.48 -3.58
CA SER A 307 3.76 -1.06 -4.10
C SER A 307 4.92 -1.57 -3.23
N PHE A 308 5.74 -2.47 -3.76
CA PHE A 308 6.92 -2.99 -3.05
C PHE A 308 7.84 -1.87 -2.54
N THR A 309 8.14 -0.88 -3.39
CA THR A 309 9.03 0.23 -3.02
C THR A 309 8.43 1.09 -1.91
N TYR A 310 7.12 1.37 -1.97
CA TYR A 310 6.42 2.09 -0.92
C TYR A 310 6.43 1.30 0.40
N VAL A 311 5.96 0.05 0.37
CA VAL A 311 5.85 -0.81 1.56
C VAL A 311 7.20 -0.98 2.25
N LEU A 312 8.25 -1.29 1.48
CA LEU A 312 9.59 -1.42 2.03
C LEU A 312 10.10 -0.11 2.63
N THR A 313 9.80 1.03 2.00
CA THR A 313 10.19 2.35 2.52
C THR A 313 9.43 2.67 3.81
N ALA A 314 8.13 2.38 3.87
CA ALA A 314 7.32 2.59 5.08
C ALA A 314 7.79 1.68 6.23
N ALA A 315 8.00 0.40 5.95
CA ALA A 315 8.54 -0.57 6.90
C ALA A 315 9.92 -0.13 7.45
N TYR A 316 10.81 0.32 6.56
CA TYR A 316 12.11 0.83 6.96
C TYR A 316 11.99 2.15 7.74
N PHE A 317 11.12 3.07 7.33
CA PHE A 317 10.92 4.33 8.08
C PHE A 317 10.41 4.05 9.49
N ALA A 318 9.51 3.09 9.67
CA ALA A 318 9.07 2.63 10.97
C ALA A 318 10.25 2.18 11.86
N THR A 319 11.19 1.38 11.33
CA THR A 319 12.39 0.98 12.08
C THR A 319 13.25 2.19 12.47
N ARG A 320 13.35 3.21 11.60
CA ARG A 320 14.08 4.45 11.87
C ARG A 320 13.44 5.27 12.99
N LEU A 321 12.11 5.32 13.04
CA LEU A 321 11.35 5.97 14.12
C LEU A 321 11.57 5.26 15.46
N GLU A 322 11.80 3.96 15.44
CA GLU A 322 12.15 3.14 16.62
C GLU A 322 13.66 3.09 16.93
N GLY A 323 14.46 3.90 16.26
CA GLY A 323 15.86 4.10 16.59
C GLY A 323 16.87 3.29 15.77
N ALA A 324 16.43 2.52 14.78
CA ALA A 324 17.36 1.83 13.88
C ALA A 324 18.28 2.82 13.15
N PRO A 325 19.54 2.46 12.87
CA PRO A 325 20.46 3.30 12.10
C PRO A 325 20.02 3.42 10.64
N VAL A 326 20.66 4.34 9.90
CA VAL A 326 20.52 4.39 8.44
C VAL A 326 21.02 3.09 7.84
N PHE A 327 20.24 2.51 6.90
CA PHE A 327 20.67 1.29 6.22
C PHE A 327 21.93 1.52 5.39
N ASP A 328 22.70 0.46 5.19
CA ASP A 328 23.82 0.47 4.27
C ASP A 328 23.31 0.35 2.83
N ALA A 329 23.46 1.42 2.06
CA ALA A 329 23.06 1.41 0.65
C ALA A 329 23.91 0.48 -0.21
N ARG A 330 25.08 0.09 0.28
CA ARG A 330 26.09 -0.69 -0.46
C ARG A 330 26.38 -0.06 -1.83
N ASN A 331 26.59 -0.87 -2.86
CA ASN A 331 26.89 -0.36 -4.20
C ASN A 331 26.08 -1.13 -5.27
N PRO A 332 24.76 -0.95 -5.32
CA PRO A 332 23.91 -1.67 -6.27
C PRO A 332 24.31 -1.34 -7.71
N GLU A 333 24.29 -2.34 -8.57
CA GLU A 333 24.43 -2.13 -10.02
C GLU A 333 23.32 -1.21 -10.51
N ALA A 334 23.62 -0.34 -11.47
CA ALA A 334 22.63 0.55 -12.05
C ALA A 334 21.47 -0.25 -12.67
N GLY A 335 20.25 0.06 -12.28
CA GLY A 335 19.04 -0.51 -12.86
C GLY A 335 18.69 0.16 -14.19
N LEU A 336 17.63 -0.33 -14.81
CA LEU A 336 17.07 0.25 -16.02
C LEU A 336 16.24 1.51 -15.68
N ASP A 337 16.29 2.49 -16.56
CA ASP A 337 15.32 3.59 -16.57
C ASP A 337 13.93 3.13 -17.05
N GLY A 338 12.94 4.00 -17.02
CA GLY A 338 11.57 3.65 -17.39
C GLY A 338 11.45 3.16 -18.86
N ASN A 339 12.27 3.64 -19.78
CA ASN A 339 12.25 3.19 -21.18
C ASN A 339 12.91 1.81 -21.32
N GLY A 340 14.06 1.61 -20.69
CA GLY A 340 14.73 0.32 -20.61
C GLY A 340 13.86 -0.73 -19.94
N MET A 341 13.11 -0.35 -18.90
CA MET A 341 12.19 -1.25 -18.20
C MET A 341 11.02 -1.68 -19.11
N ARG A 342 10.39 -0.75 -19.85
CA ARG A 342 9.35 -1.10 -20.83
C ARG A 342 9.88 -2.03 -21.92
N GLU A 343 11.10 -1.79 -22.41
CA GLU A 343 11.72 -2.67 -23.37
C GLU A 343 11.99 -4.07 -22.79
N LEU A 344 12.48 -4.14 -21.55
CA LEU A 344 12.63 -5.39 -20.84
C LEU A 344 11.29 -6.14 -20.70
N GLN A 345 10.24 -5.45 -20.25
CA GLN A 345 8.90 -6.04 -20.12
C GLN A 345 8.40 -6.61 -21.44
N ARG A 346 8.58 -5.91 -22.58
CA ARG A 346 8.21 -6.44 -23.91
C ARG A 346 8.99 -7.71 -24.26
N ARG A 347 10.30 -7.74 -24.03
CA ARG A 347 11.14 -8.92 -24.31
C ARG A 347 10.78 -10.11 -23.43
N LEU A 348 10.48 -9.87 -22.15
CA LEU A 348 10.01 -10.89 -21.23
C LEU A 348 8.65 -11.45 -21.64
N GLN A 349 7.70 -10.57 -22.00
CA GLN A 349 6.38 -10.98 -22.49
C GLN A 349 6.47 -11.79 -23.79
N ALA A 350 7.34 -11.39 -24.72
CA ALA A 350 7.59 -12.14 -25.97
C ALA A 350 8.17 -13.54 -25.71
N ARG A 351 8.76 -13.78 -24.54
CA ARG A 351 9.26 -15.09 -24.06
C ARG A 351 8.22 -15.88 -23.26
N GLY A 352 7.01 -15.36 -23.13
CA GLY A 352 5.90 -16.02 -22.46
C GLY A 352 5.81 -15.76 -20.96
N HIS A 353 6.56 -14.78 -20.44
CA HIS A 353 6.43 -14.39 -19.02
C HIS A 353 5.24 -13.44 -18.82
N ASP A 354 4.52 -13.63 -17.73
CA ASP A 354 3.54 -12.65 -17.25
C ASP A 354 4.26 -11.51 -16.50
N VAL A 355 4.37 -10.37 -17.14
CA VAL A 355 4.98 -9.17 -16.57
C VAL A 355 3.93 -8.12 -16.15
N GLY A 356 2.65 -8.41 -16.36
CA GLY A 356 1.56 -7.46 -16.19
C GLY A 356 1.55 -6.42 -17.34
N GLU A 357 1.25 -5.18 -17.02
CA GLU A 357 1.27 -4.08 -18.00
C GLU A 357 2.71 -3.68 -18.33
N ILE A 358 2.91 -3.20 -19.58
CA ILE A 358 4.19 -2.64 -20.02
C ILE A 358 4.24 -1.15 -19.61
N ASP A 359 4.37 -0.91 -18.35
CA ASP A 359 4.27 0.42 -17.71
C ASP A 359 5.64 1.05 -17.36
N GLY A 360 6.71 0.23 -17.36
CA GLY A 360 8.05 0.64 -16.93
C GLY A 360 8.27 0.55 -15.44
N ILE A 361 7.37 -0.12 -14.69
CA ILE A 361 7.46 -0.33 -13.25
C ILE A 361 8.00 -1.73 -12.96
N LEU A 362 8.92 -1.86 -12.03
CA LEU A 362 9.46 -3.14 -11.56
C LEU A 362 8.49 -3.80 -10.55
N GLY A 363 7.37 -4.32 -11.05
CA GLY A 363 6.38 -5.03 -10.25
C GLY A 363 6.76 -6.48 -9.94
N ALA A 364 5.90 -7.18 -9.20
CA ALA A 364 6.12 -8.57 -8.77
C ALA A 364 6.28 -9.54 -9.96
N GLY A 365 5.43 -9.43 -10.99
CA GLY A 365 5.51 -10.25 -12.20
C GLY A 365 6.81 -10.02 -12.96
N THR A 366 7.19 -8.75 -13.18
CA THR A 366 8.46 -8.38 -13.83
C THR A 366 9.66 -8.91 -13.04
N ARG A 367 9.68 -8.79 -11.69
CA ARG A 367 10.75 -9.34 -10.84
C ARG A 367 10.87 -10.86 -10.97
N MET A 368 9.75 -11.58 -11.00
CA MET A 368 9.76 -13.03 -11.18
C MET A 368 10.30 -13.42 -12.56
N ALA A 369 9.86 -12.76 -13.63
CA ALA A 369 10.33 -12.99 -14.98
C ALA A 369 11.84 -12.70 -15.11
N VAL A 370 12.32 -11.59 -14.53
CA VAL A 370 13.76 -11.24 -14.48
C VAL A 370 14.55 -12.36 -13.80
N ARG A 371 14.12 -12.84 -12.66
CA ARG A 371 14.78 -13.91 -11.90
C ARG A 371 14.89 -15.21 -12.72
N LEU A 372 13.81 -15.59 -13.39
CA LEU A 372 13.78 -16.79 -14.25
C LEU A 372 14.76 -16.68 -15.42
N GLU A 373 14.81 -15.52 -16.07
CA GLU A 373 15.73 -15.28 -17.18
C GLU A 373 17.18 -15.18 -16.72
N GLN A 374 17.46 -14.53 -15.57
CA GLN A 374 18.80 -14.52 -14.97
C GLN A 374 19.28 -15.95 -14.72
N ARG A 375 18.44 -16.82 -14.11
CA ARG A 375 18.78 -18.23 -13.88
C ARG A 375 19.02 -18.99 -15.19
N ARG A 376 18.16 -18.78 -16.21
CA ARG A 376 18.32 -19.41 -17.53
C ARG A 376 19.64 -19.02 -18.22
N LEU A 377 20.08 -17.78 -18.00
CA LEU A 377 21.31 -17.22 -18.58
C LEU A 377 22.56 -17.51 -17.71
N GLY A 378 22.43 -18.22 -16.59
CA GLY A 378 23.54 -18.45 -15.67
C GLY A 378 24.03 -17.20 -14.94
N MET A 379 23.18 -16.16 -14.86
CA MET A 379 23.43 -14.93 -14.12
C MET A 379 22.94 -15.07 -12.67
N PRO A 380 23.46 -14.27 -11.72
CA PRO A 380 22.89 -14.19 -10.38
C PRO A 380 21.39 -13.82 -10.44
N ALA A 381 20.53 -14.70 -9.91
CA ALA A 381 19.08 -14.62 -10.06
C ALA A 381 18.44 -13.78 -8.94
N ASP A 382 18.87 -12.54 -8.77
CA ASP A 382 18.50 -11.60 -7.69
C ASP A 382 17.28 -10.72 -7.99
N ALA A 383 16.65 -10.93 -9.14
CA ALA A 383 15.49 -10.18 -9.64
C ALA A 383 15.74 -8.67 -9.86
N TRP A 384 17.01 -8.24 -9.99
CA TRP A 384 17.36 -6.86 -10.31
C TRP A 384 17.63 -6.72 -11.82
N PRO A 385 16.86 -5.89 -12.53
CA PRO A 385 17.02 -5.72 -13.97
C PRO A 385 18.15 -4.73 -14.28
N THR A 386 19.16 -5.19 -14.97
CA THR A 386 20.33 -4.41 -15.36
C THR A 386 20.42 -4.25 -16.88
N PRO A 387 21.19 -3.26 -17.40
CA PRO A 387 21.50 -3.18 -18.82
C PRO A 387 22.15 -4.45 -19.36
N THR A 388 22.95 -5.13 -18.56
CA THR A 388 23.59 -6.41 -18.91
C THR A 388 22.54 -7.49 -19.19
N LEU A 389 21.53 -7.63 -18.33
CA LEU A 389 20.41 -8.55 -18.57
C LEU A 389 19.62 -8.16 -19.82
N LEU A 390 19.26 -6.87 -19.97
CA LEU A 390 18.50 -6.40 -21.15
C LEU A 390 19.21 -6.72 -22.46
N ASN A 391 20.53 -6.58 -22.51
CA ASN A 391 21.33 -6.88 -23.71
C ASN A 391 21.45 -8.39 -23.98
N ALA A 392 21.29 -9.24 -22.99
CA ALA A 392 21.35 -10.70 -23.11
C ALA A 392 20.00 -11.33 -23.52
N LEU A 393 18.92 -10.58 -23.45
CA LEU A 393 17.57 -11.00 -23.85
C LEU A 393 17.26 -10.61 -25.33
#